data_59128647fd5cae99ccaf0ea606a32417
#
_entry.id   59128647fd5cae99ccaf0ea606a32417
#
_cell.length_a   1.000
_cell.length_b   1.000
_cell.length_c   1.000
_cell.angle_alpha   90.00
_cell.angle_beta   90.00
_cell.angle_gamma   90.00
#
_symmetry.space_group_name_H-M   'P 1'
#
loop_
_entity.id
_entity.type
_entity.pdbx_description
1 polymer ?
#
loop_
_entity_poly.entity_id
_entity_poly.type
_entity_poly.pdbx_seq_one_letter_code
_entity_poly.pdbx_strand_id
1 'polypeptide(L)'
;MSKVNIAAISATPVAECTATVVAEALTRSFDGYVMPVNVSAQGYERRFRPENLDPFASRVYFLEARPVAVLLVARRGWTSRIAAMAVAPEVRGGGVGKQIMQGAIREAVSRGDRTVLLEVIEGNTPAVNLYTSLGFRPLRRLVGYHREPDGTATDTAETISALDPLDFARVAARESEPGLPWMLAAETLSATVSPARAYHLDHHAYALIGDPDAAVITLTALVVPRVDRRKGWGTRIMQALYAAFADRRWSIPAIVPEDLAPTFFTRCGWELQDTSQLEMALDLSSGEYRG
;
A
#
# COMPACT_ATOMS: atom_id res chain seq x y z
N MET A 1 11.52 -16.02 29.73
CA MET A 1 11.36 -14.59 29.40
C MET A 1 10.14 -14.08 30.17
N SER A 2 10.31 -13.07 31.01
CA SER A 2 9.20 -12.48 31.78
C SER A 2 8.16 -11.89 30.82
N LYS A 3 6.88 -12.22 31.01
CA LYS A 3 5.80 -11.63 30.17
C LYS A 3 5.77 -10.13 30.43
N VAL A 4 5.90 -9.33 29.38
CA VAL A 4 5.78 -7.88 29.46
C VAL A 4 4.38 -7.53 30.00
N ASN A 5 4.34 -6.68 31.03
CA ASN A 5 3.07 -6.18 31.55
C ASN A 5 2.45 -5.22 30.54
N ILE A 6 1.38 -5.66 29.87
CA ILE A 6 0.69 -4.86 28.85
C ILE A 6 0.14 -3.54 29.44
N ALA A 7 -0.23 -3.53 30.72
CA ALA A 7 -0.70 -2.32 31.40
C ALA A 7 0.37 -1.22 31.53
N ALA A 8 1.65 -1.56 31.32
CA ALA A 8 2.75 -0.59 31.31
C ALA A 8 2.98 0.05 29.93
N ILE A 9 2.25 -0.37 28.91
CA ILE A 9 2.37 0.18 27.55
C ILE A 9 1.46 1.39 27.42
N SER A 10 2.05 2.56 27.21
CA SER A 10 1.32 3.80 26.91
C SER A 10 1.14 3.97 25.39
N ALA A 11 0.09 4.69 24.97
CA ALA A 11 -0.21 4.98 23.59
C ALA A 11 -0.23 6.50 23.35
N THR A 12 0.50 6.98 22.35
CA THR A 12 0.55 8.38 21.97
C THR A 12 0.04 8.53 20.53
N PRO A 13 -0.89 9.47 20.25
CA PRO A 13 -1.31 9.77 18.89
C PRO A 13 -0.12 10.18 18.02
N VAL A 14 -0.11 9.74 16.76
CA VAL A 14 0.93 10.15 15.79
C VAL A 14 0.96 11.67 15.61
N ALA A 15 -0.17 12.35 15.78
CA ALA A 15 -0.26 13.81 15.78
C ALA A 15 0.64 14.50 16.83
N GLU A 16 1.01 13.79 17.89
CA GLU A 16 1.87 14.27 18.99
C GLU A 16 3.32 13.75 18.86
N CYS A 17 3.60 12.95 17.83
CA CYS A 17 4.91 12.37 17.58
C CYS A 17 5.63 13.10 16.44
N THR A 18 6.96 13.20 16.54
CA THR A 18 7.77 13.61 15.39
C THR A 18 7.85 12.49 14.36
N ALA A 19 8.05 12.82 13.08
CA ALA A 19 8.24 11.83 12.01
C ALA A 19 9.42 10.87 12.32
N THR A 20 10.44 11.31 13.03
CA THR A 20 11.58 10.49 13.49
C THR A 20 11.12 9.41 14.46
N VAL A 21 10.27 9.74 15.42
CA VAL A 21 9.73 8.80 16.42
C VAL A 21 8.84 7.74 15.73
N VAL A 22 8.00 8.16 14.78
CA VAL A 22 7.16 7.23 14.02
C VAL A 22 8.01 6.30 13.15
N ALA A 23 9.04 6.83 12.49
CA ALA A 23 9.98 6.05 11.69
C ALA A 23 10.76 5.03 12.54
N GLU A 24 11.23 5.43 13.72
CA GLU A 24 11.83 4.51 14.69
C GLU A 24 10.88 3.41 15.12
N ALA A 25 9.65 3.78 15.47
CA ALA A 25 8.60 2.83 15.85
C ALA A 25 8.34 1.79 14.75
N LEU A 26 8.23 2.24 13.49
CA LEU A 26 8.09 1.35 12.33
C LEU A 26 9.28 0.42 12.21
N THR A 27 10.51 0.93 12.18
CA THR A 27 11.73 0.14 12.03
C THR A 27 11.85 -0.93 13.11
N ARG A 28 11.66 -0.54 14.37
CA ARG A 28 11.75 -1.48 15.51
C ARG A 28 10.62 -2.50 15.54
N SER A 29 9.41 -2.07 15.26
CA SER A 29 8.23 -2.95 15.36
C SER A 29 8.18 -3.97 14.22
N PHE A 30 8.78 -3.67 13.07
CA PHE A 30 8.92 -4.60 11.95
C PHE A 30 10.25 -5.39 11.97
N ASP A 31 11.07 -5.29 13.03
CA ASP A 31 12.27 -6.09 13.15
C ASP A 31 11.93 -7.60 13.14
N GLY A 32 12.69 -8.38 12.35
CA GLY A 32 12.42 -9.79 12.10
C GLY A 32 11.14 -10.06 11.29
N TYR A 33 10.61 -9.06 10.58
CA TYR A 33 9.49 -9.26 9.64
C TYR A 33 9.97 -9.92 8.33
N VAL A 34 9.01 -10.49 7.57
CA VAL A 34 9.28 -11.21 6.30
C VAL A 34 10.09 -10.37 5.33
N MET A 35 9.89 -9.06 5.34
CA MET A 35 10.71 -8.09 4.57
C MET A 35 11.35 -7.09 5.53
N PRO A 36 12.65 -6.80 5.37
CA PRO A 36 13.31 -5.78 6.18
C PRO A 36 12.64 -4.42 5.99
N VAL A 37 12.26 -3.79 7.10
CA VAL A 37 11.64 -2.46 7.10
C VAL A 37 12.60 -1.51 7.83
N ASN A 38 13.25 -0.65 7.06
CA ASN A 38 14.06 0.46 7.59
C ASN A 38 13.49 1.75 7.03
N VAL A 39 12.89 2.55 7.89
CA VAL A 39 12.14 3.75 7.49
C VAL A 39 12.84 4.98 8.08
N SER A 40 13.26 5.91 7.22
CA SER A 40 13.64 7.25 7.64
C SER A 40 12.40 8.13 7.86
N ALA A 41 12.56 9.25 8.58
CA ALA A 41 11.49 10.23 8.76
C ALA A 41 10.90 10.68 7.41
N GLN A 42 11.76 10.99 6.44
CA GLN A 42 11.34 11.38 5.09
C GLN A 42 10.65 10.22 4.35
N GLY A 43 11.15 8.99 4.53
CA GLY A 43 10.54 7.77 3.97
C GLY A 43 9.14 7.52 4.52
N TYR A 44 8.94 7.73 5.84
CA TYR A 44 7.64 7.69 6.47
C TYR A 44 6.66 8.69 5.85
N GLU A 45 7.05 9.96 5.77
CA GLU A 45 6.19 11.00 5.19
C GLU A 45 5.84 10.74 3.73
N ARG A 46 6.82 10.35 2.91
CA ARG A 46 6.58 10.04 1.49
C ARG A 46 5.64 8.85 1.30
N ARG A 47 5.80 7.80 2.11
CA ARG A 47 5.02 6.57 1.96
C ARG A 47 3.58 6.75 2.40
N PHE A 48 3.35 7.32 3.58
CA PHE A 48 2.02 7.32 4.20
C PHE A 48 1.20 8.58 3.92
N ARG A 49 1.83 9.68 3.48
CA ARG A 49 1.11 10.89 3.10
C ARG A 49 0.04 10.65 2.03
N PRO A 50 0.30 9.92 0.93
CA PRO A 50 -0.71 9.65 -0.11
C PRO A 50 -1.85 8.74 0.38
N GLU A 51 -1.67 8.03 1.47
CA GLU A 51 -2.62 7.04 1.94
C GLU A 51 -3.80 7.63 2.72
N ASN A 52 -3.88 8.95 2.91
CA ASN A 52 -4.85 9.63 3.78
C ASN A 52 -4.74 9.19 5.24
N LEU A 53 -3.50 9.14 5.75
CA LEU A 53 -3.25 8.80 7.14
C LEU A 53 -3.97 9.77 8.08
N ASP A 54 -4.71 9.22 9.05
CA ASP A 54 -5.31 9.97 10.14
C ASP A 54 -4.34 9.95 11.34
N PRO A 55 -3.63 11.06 11.65
CA PRO A 55 -2.63 11.11 12.70
C PRO A 55 -3.26 11.05 14.11
N PHE A 56 -4.57 11.34 14.24
CA PHE A 56 -5.29 11.23 15.50
C PHE A 56 -5.83 9.82 15.75
N ALA A 57 -6.09 9.04 14.73
CA ALA A 57 -6.45 7.63 14.84
C ALA A 57 -5.21 6.70 14.87
N SER A 58 -4.07 7.19 14.44
CA SER A 58 -2.81 6.46 14.43
C SER A 58 -2.07 6.61 15.76
N ARG A 59 -1.36 5.57 16.20
CA ARG A 59 -0.70 5.50 17.52
C ARG A 59 0.71 4.94 17.42
N VAL A 60 1.61 5.51 18.22
CA VAL A 60 2.86 4.86 18.64
C VAL A 60 2.67 4.39 20.08
N TYR A 61 3.09 3.17 20.36
CA TYR A 61 2.99 2.54 21.68
C TYR A 61 4.37 2.45 22.31
N PHE A 62 4.46 2.85 23.57
CA PHE A 62 5.73 2.93 24.29
C PHE A 62 5.71 2.03 25.53
N LEU A 63 6.81 1.35 25.76
CA LEU A 63 7.16 0.77 27.05
C LEU A 63 8.22 1.67 27.66
N GLU A 64 7.89 2.38 28.73
CA GLU A 64 8.70 3.50 29.24
C GLU A 64 8.86 4.57 28.13
N ALA A 65 10.10 4.90 27.75
CA ALA A 65 10.40 5.85 26.67
C ALA A 65 10.68 5.18 25.32
N ARG A 66 10.60 3.85 25.21
CA ARG A 66 10.98 3.10 24.01
C ARG A 66 9.74 2.75 23.17
N PRO A 67 9.71 3.06 21.87
CA PRO A 67 8.61 2.61 21.01
C PRO A 67 8.67 1.09 20.83
N VAL A 68 7.54 0.42 21.09
CA VAL A 68 7.42 -1.05 21.05
C VAL A 68 6.30 -1.55 20.13
N ALA A 69 5.42 -0.66 19.65
CA ALA A 69 4.46 -0.99 18.62
C ALA A 69 4.01 0.26 17.89
N VAL A 70 3.45 0.06 16.70
CA VAL A 70 2.86 1.13 15.88
C VAL A 70 1.58 0.66 15.24
N LEU A 71 0.61 1.55 15.18
CA LEU A 71 -0.64 1.41 14.44
C LEU A 71 -0.82 2.67 13.59
N LEU A 72 -0.86 2.51 12.27
CA LEU A 72 -1.19 3.59 11.34
C LEU A 72 -2.54 3.31 10.72
N VAL A 73 -3.42 4.29 10.80
CA VAL A 73 -4.80 4.22 10.30
C VAL A 73 -4.98 5.29 9.24
N ALA A 74 -5.40 4.88 8.05
CA ALA A 74 -5.82 5.77 6.98
C ALA A 74 -7.36 5.79 6.90
N ARG A 75 -7.96 6.92 6.45
CA ARG A 75 -9.42 7.06 6.46
C ARG A 75 -9.94 7.77 5.21
N ARG A 76 -11.06 7.25 4.66
CA ARG A 76 -11.81 7.85 3.54
C ARG A 76 -13.29 7.61 3.75
N GLY A 77 -14.07 8.68 3.84
CA GLY A 77 -15.51 8.55 4.11
C GLY A 77 -15.78 7.72 5.38
N TRP A 78 -16.49 6.63 5.24
CA TRP A 78 -16.83 5.69 6.32
C TRP A 78 -15.96 4.43 6.32
N THR A 79 -14.81 4.48 5.69
CA THR A 79 -13.86 3.37 5.63
C THR A 79 -12.56 3.76 6.29
N SER A 80 -12.11 2.93 7.22
CA SER A 80 -10.76 2.97 7.76
C SER A 80 -9.91 1.87 7.11
N ARG A 81 -8.60 2.10 7.01
CA ARG A 81 -7.63 1.09 6.61
C ARG A 81 -6.48 1.06 7.61
N ILE A 82 -6.11 -0.12 8.05
CA ILE A 82 -4.90 -0.33 8.84
C ILE A 82 -3.71 -0.31 7.86
N ALA A 83 -3.08 0.86 7.73
CA ALA A 83 -1.97 1.08 6.80
C ALA A 83 -0.67 0.40 7.28
N ALA A 84 -0.49 0.29 8.59
CA ALA A 84 0.57 -0.50 9.22
C ALA A 84 0.15 -0.89 10.64
N MET A 85 0.43 -2.11 11.04
CA MET A 85 0.36 -2.57 12.41
C MET A 85 1.51 -3.53 12.69
N ALA A 86 2.35 -3.20 13.64
CA ALA A 86 3.46 -4.04 14.03
C ALA A 86 3.78 -3.92 15.51
N VAL A 87 4.38 -4.96 16.05
CA VAL A 87 4.77 -5.09 17.45
C VAL A 87 6.22 -5.53 17.51
N ALA A 88 7.06 -4.86 18.29
CA ALA A 88 8.46 -5.17 18.43
C ALA A 88 8.68 -6.58 19.03
N PRO A 89 9.76 -7.28 18.61
CA PRO A 89 9.99 -8.69 18.99
C PRO A 89 9.89 -8.95 20.49
N GLU A 90 10.41 -8.04 21.32
CA GLU A 90 10.46 -8.16 22.78
C GLU A 90 9.10 -8.18 23.46
N VAL A 91 8.03 -7.70 22.79
CA VAL A 91 6.67 -7.68 23.34
C VAL A 91 5.69 -8.56 22.56
N ARG A 92 6.16 -9.32 21.57
CA ARG A 92 5.35 -10.30 20.83
C ARG A 92 4.92 -11.46 21.70
N GLY A 93 3.87 -12.16 21.30
CA GLY A 93 3.35 -13.34 22.01
C GLY A 93 2.55 -13.05 23.29
N GLY A 94 2.57 -11.79 23.77
CA GLY A 94 1.82 -11.35 24.96
C GLY A 94 0.40 -10.86 24.70
N GLY A 95 -0.10 -10.93 23.46
CA GLY A 95 -1.45 -10.43 23.13
C GLY A 95 -1.53 -8.93 22.80
N VAL A 96 -0.39 -8.20 22.80
CA VAL A 96 -0.32 -6.75 22.52
C VAL A 96 -0.96 -6.40 21.17
N GLY A 97 -0.62 -7.11 20.09
CA GLY A 97 -1.19 -6.87 18.77
C GLY A 97 -2.72 -7.05 18.74
N LYS A 98 -3.25 -8.03 19.44
CA LYS A 98 -4.70 -8.25 19.56
C LYS A 98 -5.38 -7.07 20.27
N GLN A 99 -4.82 -6.59 21.36
CA GLN A 99 -5.39 -5.45 22.11
C GLN A 99 -5.34 -4.16 21.28
N ILE A 100 -4.24 -3.90 20.57
CA ILE A 100 -4.10 -2.76 19.65
C ILE A 100 -5.22 -2.80 18.60
N MET A 101 -5.40 -3.93 17.93
CA MET A 101 -6.42 -4.08 16.89
C MET A 101 -7.83 -3.98 17.44
N GLN A 102 -8.12 -4.57 18.61
CA GLN A 102 -9.42 -4.40 19.28
C GLN A 102 -9.69 -2.94 19.62
N GLY A 103 -8.67 -2.20 20.09
CA GLY A 103 -8.76 -0.77 20.33
C GLY A 103 -9.10 0.01 19.06
N ALA A 104 -8.38 -0.27 17.95
CA ALA A 104 -8.62 0.36 16.66
C ALA A 104 -10.04 0.11 16.13
N ILE A 105 -10.54 -1.12 16.27
CA ILE A 105 -11.90 -1.47 15.85
C ILE A 105 -12.95 -0.73 16.70
N ARG A 106 -12.79 -0.69 18.04
CA ARG A 106 -13.69 0.08 18.90
C ARG A 106 -13.72 1.57 18.56
N GLU A 107 -12.54 2.16 18.26
CA GLU A 107 -12.45 3.54 17.81
C GLU A 107 -13.14 3.74 16.44
N ALA A 108 -12.98 2.80 15.49
CA ALA A 108 -13.66 2.84 14.20
C ALA A 108 -15.19 2.81 14.37
N VAL A 109 -15.72 1.89 15.21
CA VAL A 109 -17.15 1.84 15.56
C VAL A 109 -17.62 3.15 16.17
N SER A 110 -16.87 3.70 17.14
CA SER A 110 -17.21 4.96 17.83
C SER A 110 -17.26 6.15 16.86
N ARG A 111 -16.45 6.14 15.80
CA ARG A 111 -16.46 7.17 14.75
C ARG A 111 -17.57 6.98 13.71
N GLY A 112 -18.27 5.85 13.71
CA GLY A 112 -19.28 5.50 12.72
C GLY A 112 -18.68 4.97 11.41
N ASP A 113 -17.45 4.46 11.42
CA ASP A 113 -16.89 3.76 10.28
C ASP A 113 -17.72 2.51 9.99
N ARG A 114 -17.89 2.17 8.70
CA ARG A 114 -18.68 1.01 8.26
C ARG A 114 -17.81 -0.17 7.86
N THR A 115 -16.58 0.09 7.49
CA THR A 115 -15.63 -0.93 7.04
C THR A 115 -14.24 -0.62 7.54
N VAL A 116 -13.54 -1.65 8.00
CA VAL A 116 -12.08 -1.58 8.24
C VAL A 116 -11.39 -2.52 7.26
N LEU A 117 -10.44 -1.97 6.50
CA LEU A 117 -9.61 -2.71 5.55
C LEU A 117 -8.19 -2.91 6.11
N LEU A 118 -7.51 -3.92 5.63
CA LEU A 118 -6.06 -4.10 5.78
C LEU A 118 -5.52 -4.97 4.67
N GLU A 119 -4.21 -4.89 4.44
CA GLU A 119 -3.48 -5.86 3.64
C GLU A 119 -2.46 -6.58 4.53
N VAL A 120 -2.33 -7.87 4.32
CA VAL A 120 -1.39 -8.73 5.04
C VAL A 120 -0.66 -9.65 4.08
N ILE A 121 0.66 -9.81 4.26
CA ILE A 121 1.43 -10.80 3.49
C ILE A 121 0.82 -12.19 3.72
N GLU A 122 0.45 -12.88 2.65
CA GLU A 122 -0.27 -14.17 2.69
C GLU A 122 0.50 -15.22 3.52
N GLY A 123 1.83 -15.24 3.42
CA GLY A 123 2.69 -16.11 4.21
C GLY A 123 2.83 -15.75 5.69
N ASN A 124 2.33 -14.59 6.14
CA ASN A 124 2.37 -14.19 7.54
C ASN A 124 1.20 -14.81 8.34
N THR A 125 1.26 -16.13 8.51
CA THR A 125 0.22 -16.91 9.21
C THR A 125 -0.16 -16.35 10.59
N PRO A 126 0.77 -15.89 11.45
CA PRO A 126 0.39 -15.29 12.73
C PRO A 126 -0.49 -14.06 12.61
N ALA A 127 -0.21 -13.17 11.65
CA ALA A 127 -1.01 -11.96 11.43
C ALA A 127 -2.36 -12.30 10.78
N VAL A 128 -2.39 -13.20 9.78
CA VAL A 128 -3.64 -13.69 9.16
C VAL A 128 -4.57 -14.27 10.23
N ASN A 129 -4.05 -15.14 11.11
CA ASN A 129 -4.82 -15.74 12.21
C ASN A 129 -5.33 -14.68 13.19
N LEU A 130 -4.50 -13.68 13.52
CA LEU A 130 -4.92 -12.56 14.37
C LEU A 130 -6.13 -11.84 13.76
N TYR A 131 -6.04 -11.41 12.50
CA TYR A 131 -7.10 -10.65 11.84
C TYR A 131 -8.36 -11.49 11.65
N THR A 132 -8.22 -12.74 11.26
CA THR A 132 -9.36 -13.68 11.16
C THR A 132 -10.05 -13.86 12.53
N SER A 133 -9.29 -13.96 13.63
CA SER A 133 -9.85 -14.06 14.99
C SER A 133 -10.60 -12.81 15.45
N LEU A 134 -10.37 -11.67 14.80
CA LEU A 134 -11.03 -10.40 15.02
C LEU A 134 -12.22 -10.14 14.06
N GLY A 135 -12.54 -11.13 13.21
CA GLY A 135 -13.68 -11.06 12.31
C GLY A 135 -13.35 -10.55 10.90
N PHE A 136 -12.08 -10.22 10.60
CA PHE A 136 -11.70 -9.89 9.24
C PHE A 136 -11.85 -11.09 8.32
N ARG A 137 -12.33 -10.85 7.11
CA ARG A 137 -12.47 -11.87 6.07
C ARG A 137 -11.64 -11.48 4.83
N PRO A 138 -11.01 -12.44 4.13
CA PRO A 138 -10.35 -12.15 2.86
C PRO A 138 -11.35 -11.58 1.86
N LEU A 139 -10.99 -10.46 1.24
CA LEU A 139 -11.74 -9.81 0.17
C LEU A 139 -11.19 -10.24 -1.19
N ARG A 140 -9.86 -10.20 -1.35
CA ARG A 140 -9.16 -10.62 -2.56
C ARG A 140 -7.69 -10.88 -2.29
N ARG A 141 -7.03 -11.55 -3.22
CA ARG A 141 -5.57 -11.69 -3.27
C ARG A 141 -4.97 -10.56 -4.10
N LEU A 142 -3.88 -9.98 -3.60
CA LEU A 142 -3.10 -8.95 -4.28
C LEU A 142 -1.72 -9.51 -4.64
N VAL A 143 -1.31 -9.28 -5.88
CA VAL A 143 -0.04 -9.75 -6.43
C VAL A 143 0.82 -8.59 -6.87
N GLY A 144 2.12 -8.82 -6.90
CA GLY A 144 3.12 -7.91 -7.44
C GLY A 144 3.81 -8.53 -8.65
N TYR A 145 4.51 -7.70 -9.39
CA TYR A 145 5.27 -8.12 -10.56
C TYR A 145 6.64 -7.47 -10.56
N HIS A 146 7.58 -8.10 -11.24
CA HIS A 146 8.88 -7.52 -11.55
C HIS A 146 9.22 -7.75 -13.02
N ARG A 147 10.11 -6.95 -13.56
CA ARG A 147 10.65 -7.10 -14.89
C ARG A 147 12.13 -6.68 -14.90
N GLU A 148 12.98 -7.58 -15.33
CA GLU A 148 14.38 -7.29 -15.59
C GLU A 148 14.54 -6.66 -16.98
N PRO A 149 15.56 -5.81 -17.19
CA PRO A 149 15.87 -5.34 -18.53
C PRO A 149 16.30 -6.53 -19.39
N ASP A 150 15.73 -6.67 -20.57
CA ASP A 150 16.02 -7.78 -21.49
C ASP A 150 17.18 -7.50 -22.45
N GLY A 151 17.81 -6.34 -22.31
CA GLY A 151 18.93 -5.92 -23.17
C GLY A 151 18.54 -5.68 -24.65
N THR A 152 17.27 -5.90 -24.99
CA THR A 152 16.77 -5.58 -26.32
C THR A 152 16.33 -4.12 -26.35
N ALA A 153 16.96 -3.33 -27.22
CA ALA A 153 16.44 -2.00 -27.51
C ALA A 153 15.01 -2.18 -28.03
N THR A 154 14.03 -1.73 -27.27
CA THR A 154 12.65 -1.72 -27.75
C THR A 154 12.60 -0.69 -28.89
N ASP A 155 12.66 -1.17 -30.13
CA ASP A 155 12.54 -0.33 -31.32
C ASP A 155 11.07 0.09 -31.43
N THR A 156 10.76 1.23 -30.82
CA THR A 156 9.44 1.84 -30.94
C THR A 156 9.58 3.28 -31.39
N ALA A 157 8.82 3.66 -32.40
CA ALA A 157 8.72 5.05 -32.85
C ALA A 157 7.87 5.91 -31.90
N GLU A 158 7.26 5.29 -30.86
CA GLU A 158 6.33 5.97 -29.96
C GLU A 158 7.07 6.68 -28.84
N THR A 159 6.68 7.91 -28.58
CA THR A 159 7.26 8.75 -27.53
C THR A 159 6.22 9.09 -26.48
N ILE A 160 6.54 8.81 -25.23
CA ILE A 160 5.70 9.24 -24.09
C ILE A 160 5.86 10.72 -23.84
N SER A 161 4.76 11.38 -23.49
CA SER A 161 4.74 12.77 -23.08
C SER A 161 4.49 12.89 -21.58
N ALA A 162 5.18 13.83 -20.93
CA ALA A 162 5.00 14.07 -19.50
C ALA A 162 3.60 14.63 -19.20
N LEU A 163 3.05 14.24 -18.06
CA LEU A 163 1.74 14.66 -17.57
C LEU A 163 1.88 15.03 -16.08
N ASP A 164 1.10 16.01 -15.63
CA ASP A 164 0.99 16.26 -14.19
C ASP A 164 0.36 15.03 -13.49
N PRO A 165 0.94 14.52 -12.40
CA PRO A 165 0.37 13.40 -11.63
C PRO A 165 -1.08 13.65 -11.19
N LEU A 166 -1.47 14.90 -10.94
CA LEU A 166 -2.85 15.24 -10.60
C LEU A 166 -3.80 15.05 -11.80
N ASP A 167 -3.34 15.37 -13.02
CA ASP A 167 -4.13 15.10 -14.23
C ASP A 167 -4.24 13.59 -14.50
N PHE A 168 -3.17 12.82 -14.23
CA PHE A 168 -3.26 11.36 -14.23
C PHE A 168 -4.35 10.87 -13.26
N ALA A 169 -4.36 11.37 -12.02
CA ALA A 169 -5.35 10.97 -11.02
C ALA A 169 -6.79 11.32 -11.44
N ARG A 170 -6.98 12.45 -12.12
CA ARG A 170 -8.28 12.83 -12.71
C ARG A 170 -8.74 11.84 -13.80
N VAL A 171 -7.81 11.37 -14.63
CA VAL A 171 -8.10 10.32 -15.62
C VAL A 171 -8.43 9.01 -14.90
N ALA A 172 -7.63 8.61 -13.91
CA ALA A 172 -7.86 7.41 -13.12
C ALA A 172 -9.25 7.44 -12.45
N ALA A 173 -9.65 8.57 -11.87
CA ALA A 173 -10.96 8.71 -11.24
C ALA A 173 -12.15 8.47 -12.20
N ARG A 174 -11.99 8.85 -13.48
CA ARG A 174 -13.06 8.67 -14.48
C ARG A 174 -13.07 7.29 -15.13
N GLU A 175 -11.89 6.71 -15.31
CA GLU A 175 -11.69 5.57 -16.21
C GLU A 175 -11.48 4.24 -15.47
N SER A 176 -11.11 4.28 -14.17
CA SER A 176 -10.89 3.08 -13.38
C SER A 176 -12.20 2.37 -13.02
N GLU A 177 -12.12 1.10 -12.73
CA GLU A 177 -13.24 0.34 -12.20
C GLU A 177 -13.47 0.70 -10.72
N PRO A 178 -14.72 0.63 -10.23
CA PRO A 178 -15.00 0.84 -8.82
C PRO A 178 -14.40 -0.29 -7.96
N GLY A 179 -14.10 0.03 -6.71
CA GLY A 179 -13.65 -0.95 -5.72
C GLY A 179 -12.21 -1.43 -5.91
N LEU A 180 -11.35 -0.65 -6.56
CA LEU A 180 -9.91 -0.92 -6.56
C LEU A 180 -9.33 -0.89 -5.14
N PRO A 181 -8.21 -1.61 -4.89
CA PRO A 181 -7.48 -1.53 -3.64
C PRO A 181 -7.11 -0.08 -3.28
N TRP A 182 -6.96 0.18 -1.98
CA TRP A 182 -6.68 1.52 -1.45
C TRP A 182 -5.53 2.23 -2.17
N MET A 183 -4.46 1.48 -2.48
CA MET A 183 -3.26 2.03 -3.12
C MET A 183 -3.46 2.38 -4.60
N LEU A 184 -4.44 1.77 -5.27
CA LEU A 184 -4.77 2.04 -6.68
C LEU A 184 -5.95 3.00 -6.84
N ALA A 185 -6.58 3.41 -5.76
CA ALA A 185 -7.69 4.36 -5.79
C ALA A 185 -7.20 5.76 -6.18
N ALA A 186 -8.03 6.50 -6.91
CA ALA A 186 -7.70 7.84 -7.40
C ALA A 186 -7.32 8.82 -6.27
N GLU A 187 -7.88 8.63 -5.09
CA GLU A 187 -7.57 9.41 -3.89
C GLU A 187 -6.11 9.24 -3.45
N THR A 188 -5.55 8.01 -3.51
CA THR A 188 -4.12 7.79 -3.27
C THR A 188 -3.29 8.40 -4.38
N LEU A 189 -3.68 8.18 -5.64
CA LEU A 189 -2.93 8.63 -6.79
C LEU A 189 -2.88 10.15 -6.89
N SER A 190 -3.94 10.86 -6.43
CA SER A 190 -4.00 12.33 -6.42
C SER A 190 -3.01 13.00 -5.47
N ALA A 191 -2.53 12.27 -4.46
CA ALA A 191 -1.54 12.76 -3.51
C ALA A 191 -0.09 12.48 -3.93
N THR A 192 0.11 11.96 -5.15
CA THR A 192 1.44 11.70 -5.70
C THR A 192 2.22 13.00 -5.91
N VAL A 193 3.49 13.00 -5.48
CA VAL A 193 4.40 14.14 -5.59
C VAL A 193 5.75 13.70 -6.15
N SER A 194 6.58 14.68 -6.58
CA SER A 194 7.96 14.42 -6.99
C SER A 194 8.71 13.54 -5.95
N PRO A 195 9.57 12.60 -6.39
CA PRO A 195 10.12 12.42 -7.74
C PRO A 195 9.25 11.60 -8.71
N ALA A 196 8.09 11.10 -8.28
CA ALA A 196 7.19 10.35 -9.16
C ALA A 196 6.81 11.17 -10.41
N ARG A 197 6.54 10.46 -11.51
CA ARG A 197 6.23 11.05 -12.82
C ARG A 197 5.01 10.37 -13.41
N ALA A 198 4.20 11.14 -14.11
CA ALA A 198 3.15 10.61 -14.95
C ALA A 198 3.44 10.87 -16.43
N TYR A 199 3.00 9.95 -17.26
CA TYR A 199 3.16 10.00 -18.71
C TYR A 199 1.86 9.59 -19.41
N HIS A 200 1.71 10.06 -20.64
CA HIS A 200 0.68 9.57 -21.54
C HIS A 200 1.26 9.25 -22.92
N LEU A 201 0.59 8.38 -23.65
CA LEU A 201 0.80 8.12 -25.05
C LEU A 201 -0.46 8.55 -25.81
N ASP A 202 -0.34 9.67 -26.54
CA ASP A 202 -1.39 10.26 -27.38
C ASP A 202 -2.78 10.41 -26.69
N HIS A 203 -2.79 10.55 -25.38
CA HIS A 203 -4.00 10.57 -24.53
C HIS A 203 -4.87 9.30 -24.59
N HIS A 204 -4.35 8.18 -25.14
CA HIS A 204 -5.03 6.90 -25.21
C HIS A 204 -4.56 5.90 -24.13
N ALA A 205 -3.39 6.14 -23.54
CA ALA A 205 -2.89 5.38 -22.40
C ALA A 205 -2.09 6.28 -21.46
N TYR A 206 -2.11 5.97 -20.18
CA TYR A 206 -1.52 6.78 -19.13
C TYR A 206 -0.79 5.88 -18.13
N ALA A 207 0.37 6.29 -17.67
CA ALA A 207 1.15 5.59 -16.66
C ALA A 207 1.63 6.55 -15.58
N LEU A 208 1.60 6.08 -14.33
CA LEU A 208 2.21 6.74 -13.18
C LEU A 208 3.34 5.86 -12.69
N ILE A 209 4.52 6.42 -12.62
CA ILE A 209 5.72 5.72 -12.14
C ILE A 209 6.29 6.41 -10.89
N GLY A 210 7.06 5.68 -10.12
CA GLY A 210 7.83 6.23 -9.01
C GLY A 210 8.98 7.13 -9.49
N ASP A 211 10.09 7.10 -8.76
CA ASP A 211 11.30 7.84 -9.12
C ASP A 211 11.93 7.24 -10.39
N PRO A 212 12.01 7.98 -11.50
CA PRO A 212 12.63 7.48 -12.73
C PRO A 212 14.15 7.27 -12.61
N ASP A 213 14.79 7.93 -11.64
CA ASP A 213 16.23 7.83 -11.41
C ASP A 213 16.58 6.67 -10.45
N ALA A 214 15.58 6.01 -9.85
CA ALA A 214 15.80 4.87 -8.98
C ALA A 214 16.37 3.66 -9.74
N ALA A 215 17.15 2.82 -9.07
CA ALA A 215 17.67 1.57 -9.63
C ALA A 215 16.55 0.61 -10.07
N VAL A 216 15.40 0.67 -9.39
CA VAL A 216 14.19 -0.06 -9.71
C VAL A 216 13.04 0.94 -9.83
N ILE A 217 12.48 1.07 -11.03
CA ILE A 217 11.32 1.96 -11.26
C ILE A 217 10.05 1.22 -10.82
N THR A 218 9.27 1.85 -9.98
CA THR A 218 7.94 1.33 -9.61
C THR A 218 6.91 1.80 -10.64
N LEU A 219 6.21 0.88 -11.29
CA LEU A 219 4.96 1.21 -11.98
C LEU A 219 3.85 1.25 -10.94
N THR A 220 3.40 2.46 -10.62
CA THR A 220 2.37 2.69 -9.59
C THR A 220 0.97 2.42 -10.12
N ALA A 221 0.66 2.89 -11.33
CA ALA A 221 -0.63 2.68 -11.97
C ALA A 221 -0.53 2.81 -13.49
N LEU A 222 -1.41 2.09 -14.19
CA LEU A 222 -1.59 2.14 -15.64
C LEU A 222 -3.09 2.28 -15.93
N VAL A 223 -3.45 3.26 -16.75
CA VAL A 223 -4.85 3.51 -17.12
C VAL A 223 -4.97 3.62 -18.63
N VAL A 224 -5.89 2.84 -19.20
CA VAL A 224 -6.33 2.97 -20.59
C VAL A 224 -7.81 3.37 -20.54
N PRO A 225 -8.20 4.54 -21.12
CA PRO A 225 -9.59 4.96 -21.19
C PRO A 225 -10.49 3.87 -21.77
N ARG A 226 -11.70 3.73 -21.25
CA ARG A 226 -12.62 2.65 -21.63
C ARG A 226 -12.83 2.53 -23.13
N VAL A 227 -12.92 3.66 -23.82
CA VAL A 227 -13.08 3.73 -25.29
C VAL A 227 -11.88 3.22 -26.06
N ASP A 228 -10.70 3.18 -25.44
CA ASP A 228 -9.42 2.78 -26.06
C ASP A 228 -8.93 1.40 -25.60
N ARG A 229 -9.64 0.75 -24.68
CA ARG A 229 -9.30 -0.61 -24.22
C ARG A 229 -9.35 -1.61 -25.36
N ARG A 230 -8.53 -2.66 -25.26
CA ARG A 230 -8.45 -3.78 -26.23
C ARG A 230 -7.94 -3.38 -27.62
N LYS A 231 -7.40 -2.16 -27.78
CA LYS A 231 -6.79 -1.65 -29.02
C LYS A 231 -5.25 -1.65 -28.98
N GLY A 232 -4.64 -2.28 -27.95
CA GLY A 232 -3.17 -2.39 -27.82
C GLY A 232 -2.49 -1.22 -27.10
N TRP A 233 -3.21 -0.16 -26.72
CA TRP A 233 -2.62 1.04 -26.13
C TRP A 233 -1.85 0.78 -24.82
N GLY A 234 -2.32 -0.14 -23.99
CA GLY A 234 -1.60 -0.53 -22.78
C GLY A 234 -0.22 -1.14 -23.08
N THR A 235 -0.12 -2.00 -24.09
CA THR A 235 1.16 -2.60 -24.53
C THR A 235 2.08 -1.54 -25.14
N ARG A 236 1.53 -0.66 -25.97
CA ARG A 236 2.29 0.42 -26.63
C ARG A 236 2.92 1.37 -25.62
N ILE A 237 2.16 1.86 -24.62
CA ILE A 237 2.73 2.75 -23.60
C ILE A 237 3.80 2.02 -22.76
N MET A 238 3.61 0.73 -22.46
CA MET A 238 4.64 -0.05 -21.74
C MET A 238 5.93 -0.16 -22.57
N GLN A 239 5.83 -0.43 -23.86
CA GLN A 239 6.99 -0.47 -24.77
C GLN A 239 7.68 0.90 -24.84
N ALA A 240 6.94 1.98 -24.96
CA ALA A 240 7.49 3.33 -24.98
C ALA A 240 8.18 3.69 -23.64
N LEU A 241 7.63 3.25 -22.49
CA LEU A 241 8.28 3.40 -21.20
C LEU A 241 9.58 2.59 -21.13
N TYR A 242 9.60 1.35 -21.62
CA TYR A 242 10.82 0.54 -21.64
C TYR A 242 11.89 1.15 -22.54
N ALA A 243 11.53 1.72 -23.67
CA ALA A 243 12.47 2.43 -24.54
C ALA A 243 13.03 3.69 -23.85
N ALA A 244 12.19 4.45 -23.16
CA ALA A 244 12.60 5.66 -22.44
C ALA A 244 13.50 5.37 -21.22
N PHE A 245 13.37 4.18 -20.62
CA PHE A 245 14.08 3.74 -19.40
C PHE A 245 14.72 2.36 -19.60
N ALA A 246 15.48 2.19 -20.69
CA ALA A 246 15.92 0.90 -21.24
C ALA A 246 16.66 -0.01 -20.25
N ASP A 247 17.58 0.55 -19.44
CA ASP A 247 18.44 -0.22 -18.54
C ASP A 247 17.89 -0.35 -17.13
N ARG A 248 16.61 -0.07 -16.93
CA ARG A 248 15.99 -0.06 -15.59
C ARG A 248 15.24 -1.34 -15.32
N ARG A 249 15.37 -1.81 -14.09
CA ARG A 249 14.46 -2.80 -13.53
C ARG A 249 13.14 -2.15 -13.23
N TRP A 250 12.08 -2.93 -13.32
CA TRP A 250 10.73 -2.48 -12.98
C TRP A 250 10.09 -3.34 -11.91
N SER A 251 9.27 -2.73 -11.08
CA SER A 251 8.52 -3.41 -10.04
C SER A 251 7.11 -2.86 -9.94
N ILE A 252 6.15 -3.73 -9.70
CA ILE A 252 4.80 -3.41 -9.24
C ILE A 252 4.66 -4.06 -7.87
N PRO A 253 4.45 -3.31 -6.78
CA PRO A 253 4.22 -3.90 -5.47
C PRO A 253 3.01 -4.84 -5.47
N ALA A 254 2.88 -5.70 -4.46
CA ALA A 254 1.74 -6.60 -4.31
C ALA A 254 0.45 -5.84 -3.92
N ILE A 255 -0.03 -4.99 -4.83
CA ILE A 255 -1.23 -4.15 -4.69
C ILE A 255 -2.24 -4.38 -5.81
N VAL A 256 -1.92 -5.24 -6.79
CA VAL A 256 -2.75 -5.52 -7.96
C VAL A 256 -3.66 -6.70 -7.65
N PRO A 257 -5.00 -6.58 -7.78
CA PRO A 257 -5.88 -7.74 -7.72
C PRO A 257 -5.44 -8.83 -8.70
N GLU A 258 -5.35 -10.07 -8.24
CA GLU A 258 -4.84 -11.19 -9.04
C GLU A 258 -5.62 -11.41 -10.34
N ASP A 259 -6.90 -11.10 -10.32
CA ASP A 259 -7.82 -11.19 -11.46
C ASP A 259 -7.81 -9.95 -12.37
N LEU A 260 -7.13 -8.87 -11.95
CA LEU A 260 -7.03 -7.65 -12.75
C LEU A 260 -5.95 -7.79 -13.83
N ALA A 261 -6.38 -8.09 -15.05
CA ALA A 261 -5.55 -8.16 -16.26
C ALA A 261 -4.31 -9.09 -16.18
N PRO A 262 -4.42 -10.33 -15.66
CA PRO A 262 -3.27 -11.20 -15.39
C PRO A 262 -2.44 -11.50 -16.66
N THR A 263 -3.10 -11.69 -17.80
CA THR A 263 -2.41 -11.97 -19.08
C THR A 263 -1.74 -10.74 -19.70
N PHE A 264 -2.11 -9.54 -19.28
CA PHE A 264 -1.53 -8.30 -19.78
C PHE A 264 -0.07 -8.16 -19.33
N PHE A 265 0.18 -8.31 -18.04
CA PHE A 265 1.52 -8.16 -17.47
C PHE A 265 2.47 -9.21 -18.02
N THR A 266 2.07 -10.47 -18.10
CA THR A 266 2.89 -11.54 -18.69
C THR A 266 3.25 -11.25 -20.15
N ARG A 267 2.30 -10.74 -20.96
CA ARG A 267 2.58 -10.35 -22.36
C ARG A 267 3.52 -9.16 -22.48
N CYS A 268 3.59 -8.31 -21.47
CA CYS A 268 4.52 -7.18 -21.40
C CYS A 268 5.88 -7.57 -20.79
N GLY A 269 6.16 -8.86 -20.60
CA GLY A 269 7.44 -9.37 -20.09
C GLY A 269 7.60 -9.24 -18.57
N TRP A 270 6.47 -9.15 -17.81
CA TRP A 270 6.51 -9.14 -16.36
C TRP A 270 6.37 -10.55 -15.79
N GLU A 271 7.06 -10.79 -14.70
CA GLU A 271 6.97 -12.02 -13.91
C GLU A 271 6.35 -11.73 -12.56
N LEU A 272 5.58 -12.68 -12.03
CA LEU A 272 4.99 -12.58 -10.69
C LEU A 272 6.10 -12.56 -9.63
N GLN A 273 5.91 -11.73 -8.62
CA GLN A 273 6.73 -11.78 -7.40
C GLN A 273 6.27 -12.92 -6.50
N ASP A 274 7.20 -13.48 -5.74
CA ASP A 274 6.90 -14.54 -4.75
C ASP A 274 5.99 -14.02 -3.61
N THR A 275 6.06 -12.73 -3.33
CA THR A 275 5.27 -12.11 -2.25
C THR A 275 3.91 -11.67 -2.76
N SER A 276 2.86 -12.20 -2.13
CA SER A 276 1.47 -11.77 -2.31
C SER A 276 0.87 -11.29 -1.00
N GLN A 277 -0.23 -10.57 -1.08
CA GLN A 277 -0.98 -10.10 0.08
C GLN A 277 -2.45 -10.53 -0.02
N LEU A 278 -3.07 -10.71 1.14
CA LEU A 278 -4.53 -10.75 1.26
C LEU A 278 -5.02 -9.36 1.63
N GLU A 279 -5.89 -8.78 0.82
CA GLU A 279 -6.73 -7.67 1.26
C GLU A 279 -7.87 -8.27 2.08
N MET A 280 -8.03 -7.81 3.31
CA MET A 280 -9.06 -8.29 4.23
C MET A 280 -9.95 -7.14 4.67
N ALA A 281 -11.21 -7.45 4.92
CA ALA A 281 -12.22 -6.48 5.37
C ALA A 281 -12.92 -6.97 6.63
N LEU A 282 -13.24 -6.01 7.50
CA LEU A 282 -14.17 -6.17 8.62
C LEU A 282 -15.37 -5.25 8.37
N ASP A 283 -16.56 -5.84 8.25
CA ASP A 283 -17.82 -5.10 8.12
C ASP A 283 -18.31 -4.69 9.52
N LEU A 284 -18.49 -3.40 9.74
CA LEU A 284 -19.01 -2.81 10.96
C LEU A 284 -20.47 -2.33 10.80
N SER A 285 -21.04 -2.40 9.59
CA SER A 285 -22.37 -1.88 9.29
C SER A 285 -23.51 -2.70 9.91
N SER A 286 -23.26 -3.98 10.19
CA SER A 286 -24.27 -4.91 10.74
C SER A 286 -24.54 -4.72 12.24
N GLY A 287 -23.77 -3.90 12.96
CA GLY A 287 -23.91 -3.73 14.40
C GLY A 287 -23.55 -4.97 15.25
N GLU A 288 -23.08 -6.04 14.60
CA GLU A 288 -22.77 -7.32 15.27
C GLU A 288 -21.39 -7.39 15.93
N TYR A 289 -20.56 -6.35 15.79
CA TYR A 289 -19.28 -6.34 16.49
C TYR A 289 -19.51 -6.16 18.01
N ARG A 290 -19.74 -7.28 18.68
CA ARG A 290 -19.68 -7.39 20.15
C ARG A 290 -18.25 -7.74 20.52
N GLY A 291 -17.45 -6.70 20.88
CA GLY A 291 -16.05 -6.82 21.32
C GLY A 291 -15.85 -7.65 22.58
#